data_7db01e834263af54dfe407f752abbc2d
#
_entry.id   7db01e834263af54dfe407f752abbc2d
#
_cell.length_a   1.000
_cell.length_b   1.000
_cell.length_c   1.000
_cell.angle_alpha   90.00
_cell.angle_beta   90.00
_cell.angle_gamma   90.00
#
_symmetry.space_group_name_H-M   'P 1'
#
loop_
_entity.id
_entity.type
_entity.pdbx_description
1 polymer ?
#
loop_
_entity_poly.entity_id
_entity_poly.type
_entity_poly.pdbx_seq_one_letter_code
_entity_poly.pdbx_strand_id
1 'polypeptide(L)'
;AILGTLSGENNKLLMLGNPTKTSGVFYDSHTVDRALYKCHTVNSENVARVNKKNIENLKKKYGKDSNVVRVRVYGEFPTQEDDVFIPLSIIEQCSSKLYELPDNNKLPYIILGVDIARFGNDETIIYRNAQGRLKIMAERKGQDLMATAGDVIRIYKKTINEFPEYRGKIYVNIDDTGLGGGVTDRLKEVKKEQQLYRLAVVPINAAEKIETDTKAGKEAAEYYNDLTTHMWACLKELIEHKEIEVEDDADTVAQLSTRKYRIASNGKIEIEGKDEMKKRGLKSPDRGDAAALS
;
A
#
# COMPACT_ATOMS: atom_id res chain seq x y z
N ALA A 1 5.26 -17.11 26.28
CA ALA A 1 4.91 -16.55 27.60
C ALA A 1 3.45 -16.86 27.97
N ILE A 2 2.45 -16.59 27.10
CA ILE A 2 1.01 -16.79 27.42
C ILE A 2 0.67 -18.24 27.78
N LEU A 3 1.20 -19.22 27.07
CA LEU A 3 0.93 -20.63 27.35
C LEU A 3 1.45 -21.09 28.73
N GLY A 4 2.50 -20.46 29.26
CA GLY A 4 3.01 -20.74 30.60
C GLY A 4 2.09 -20.28 31.73
N THR A 5 1.09 -19.44 31.46
CA THR A 5 0.11 -19.01 32.48
C THR A 5 -1.11 -19.94 32.59
N LEU A 6 -1.20 -20.98 31.75
CA LEU A 6 -2.30 -21.95 31.72
C LEU A 6 -2.06 -23.14 32.66
N SER A 7 -1.37 -22.95 33.79
CA SER A 7 -1.02 -23.98 34.73
C SER A 7 -2.16 -24.39 35.69
N GLY A 8 -3.23 -23.66 35.77
CA GLY A 8 -4.39 -23.98 36.61
C GLY A 8 -5.44 -24.81 35.86
N GLU A 9 -6.10 -25.75 36.58
CA GLU A 9 -7.09 -26.68 35.98
C GLU A 9 -8.26 -25.99 35.22
N ASN A 10 -8.62 -24.74 35.58
CA ASN A 10 -9.73 -24.00 34.98
C ASN A 10 -9.29 -22.85 34.07
N ASN A 11 -8.00 -22.70 33.82
CA ASN A 11 -7.49 -21.64 32.95
C ASN A 11 -7.85 -21.94 31.49
N LYS A 12 -8.32 -20.90 30.79
CA LYS A 12 -8.70 -21.01 29.39
C LYS A 12 -8.02 -19.90 28.59
N LEU A 13 -7.60 -20.23 27.39
CA LEU A 13 -7.09 -19.28 26.42
C LEU A 13 -8.17 -19.04 25.36
N LEU A 14 -8.58 -17.78 25.17
CA LEU A 14 -9.40 -17.35 24.06
C LEU A 14 -8.55 -16.53 23.10
N MET A 15 -8.44 -16.99 21.86
CA MET A 15 -7.79 -16.26 20.77
C MET A 15 -8.85 -15.83 19.77
N LEU A 16 -8.87 -14.52 19.47
CA LEU A 16 -9.79 -13.92 18.50
C LEU A 16 -8.98 -13.06 17.52
N GLY A 17 -9.28 -13.15 16.25
CA GLY A 17 -8.62 -12.33 15.24
C GLY A 17 -8.96 -12.72 13.81
N ASN A 18 -8.52 -11.90 12.87
CA ASN A 18 -8.54 -12.27 11.47
C ASN A 18 -7.37 -13.21 11.18
N PRO A 19 -7.57 -14.26 10.39
CA PRO A 19 -6.53 -15.26 10.09
C PRO A 19 -5.58 -14.73 9.00
N THR A 20 -4.71 -13.78 9.33
CA THR A 20 -3.87 -13.05 8.35
C THR A 20 -2.52 -13.67 8.09
N LYS A 21 -2.04 -14.56 9.00
CA LYS A 21 -0.74 -15.21 8.93
C LYS A 21 -0.87 -16.71 8.76
N THR A 22 0.00 -17.29 7.94
CA THR A 22 0.15 -18.75 7.77
C THR A 22 1.18 -19.38 8.71
N SER A 23 1.43 -18.72 9.85
CA SER A 23 2.36 -19.21 10.89
C SER A 23 2.01 -18.65 12.25
N GLY A 24 2.54 -19.29 13.32
CA GLY A 24 2.36 -18.87 14.70
C GLY A 24 1.16 -19.52 15.39
N VAL A 25 1.06 -19.33 16.72
CA VAL A 25 0.12 -20.06 17.60
C VAL A 25 -1.33 -20.02 17.11
N PHE A 26 -1.80 -18.90 16.55
CA PHE A 26 -3.17 -18.80 16.02
C PHE A 26 -3.37 -19.67 14.79
N TYR A 27 -2.41 -19.69 13.87
CA TYR A 27 -2.43 -20.57 12.70
C TYR A 27 -2.30 -22.03 13.11
N ASP A 28 -1.33 -22.35 13.99
CA ASP A 28 -1.06 -23.70 14.47
C ASP A 28 -2.28 -24.28 15.18
N SER A 29 -2.99 -23.46 15.98
CA SER A 29 -4.23 -23.88 16.66
C SER A 29 -5.35 -24.32 15.69
N HIS A 30 -5.34 -23.86 14.45
CA HIS A 30 -6.32 -24.23 13.42
C HIS A 30 -5.80 -25.31 12.46
N THR A 31 -4.52 -25.64 12.50
CA THR A 31 -3.84 -26.58 11.60
C THR A 31 -3.21 -27.74 12.38
N VAL A 32 -1.92 -27.65 12.69
CA VAL A 32 -1.14 -28.74 13.29
C VAL A 32 -1.59 -29.10 14.71
N ASP A 33 -1.98 -28.11 15.51
CA ASP A 33 -2.41 -28.27 16.90
C ASP A 33 -3.95 -28.30 17.06
N ARG A 34 -4.68 -28.45 15.96
CA ARG A 34 -6.15 -28.36 15.96
C ARG A 34 -6.82 -29.27 16.98
N ALA A 35 -6.24 -30.41 17.28
CA ALA A 35 -6.77 -31.35 18.26
C ALA A 35 -6.80 -30.81 19.69
N LEU A 36 -5.95 -29.80 19.99
CA LEU A 36 -5.84 -29.19 21.32
C LEU A 36 -6.80 -28.01 21.52
N TYR A 37 -7.43 -27.54 20.46
CA TYR A 37 -8.23 -26.30 20.46
C TYR A 37 -9.64 -26.53 19.93
N LYS A 38 -10.61 -25.79 20.49
CA LYS A 38 -11.94 -25.67 19.91
C LYS A 38 -11.95 -24.49 18.94
N CYS A 39 -11.79 -24.78 17.64
CA CYS A 39 -11.68 -23.78 16.59
C CYS A 39 -13.04 -23.42 16.02
N HIS A 40 -13.26 -22.14 15.79
CA HIS A 40 -14.44 -21.59 15.12
C HIS A 40 -13.99 -20.68 13.98
N THR A 41 -14.52 -20.93 12.78
CA THR A 41 -14.38 -20.07 11.62
C THR A 41 -15.70 -19.39 11.35
N VAL A 42 -15.70 -18.07 11.26
CA VAL A 42 -16.91 -17.27 11.03
C VAL A 42 -16.86 -16.71 9.62
N ASN A 43 -17.68 -17.26 8.73
CA ASN A 43 -17.89 -16.68 7.40
C ASN A 43 -18.94 -15.57 7.52
N SER A 44 -18.56 -14.34 7.15
CA SER A 44 -19.42 -13.15 7.20
C SER A 44 -20.67 -13.26 6.33
N GLU A 45 -20.65 -14.12 5.31
CA GLU A 45 -21.84 -14.39 4.48
C GLU A 45 -22.98 -15.04 5.28
N ASN A 46 -22.65 -15.79 6.31
CA ASN A 46 -23.61 -16.50 7.15
C ASN A 46 -24.04 -15.69 8.37
N VAL A 47 -23.52 -14.47 8.54
CA VAL A 47 -23.84 -13.62 9.69
C VAL A 47 -24.94 -12.63 9.33
N ALA A 48 -26.09 -12.70 10.02
CA ALA A 48 -27.26 -11.88 9.71
C ALA A 48 -27.05 -10.36 9.82
N ARG A 49 -26.22 -9.91 10.79
CA ARG A 49 -25.93 -8.49 11.04
C ARG A 49 -24.97 -7.85 10.01
N VAL A 50 -24.32 -8.67 9.17
CA VAL A 50 -23.33 -8.15 8.20
C VAL A 50 -24.04 -7.66 6.94
N ASN A 51 -23.61 -6.50 6.44
CA ASN A 51 -24.13 -5.93 5.20
C ASN A 51 -23.70 -6.77 3.99
N LYS A 52 -24.65 -7.53 3.42
CA LYS A 52 -24.39 -8.43 2.28
C LYS A 52 -23.93 -7.69 1.03
N LYS A 53 -24.44 -6.46 0.80
CA LYS A 53 -24.01 -5.63 -0.33
C LYS A 53 -22.53 -5.26 -0.24
N ASN A 54 -22.03 -5.03 0.97
CA ASN A 54 -20.61 -4.76 1.18
C ASN A 54 -19.75 -6.00 0.85
N ILE A 55 -20.19 -7.19 1.26
CA ILE A 55 -19.51 -8.45 0.91
C ILE A 55 -19.45 -8.63 -0.61
N GLU A 56 -20.57 -8.43 -1.33
CA GLU A 56 -20.59 -8.52 -2.79
C GLU A 56 -19.64 -7.51 -3.46
N ASN A 57 -19.58 -6.30 -2.94
CA ASN A 57 -18.67 -5.28 -3.42
C ASN A 57 -17.21 -5.70 -3.21
N LEU A 58 -16.85 -6.24 -2.04
CA LEU A 58 -15.52 -6.77 -1.76
C LEU A 58 -15.15 -7.89 -2.75
N LYS A 59 -16.06 -8.84 -2.97
CA LYS A 59 -15.82 -9.94 -3.91
C LYS A 59 -15.65 -9.48 -5.36
N LYS A 60 -16.45 -8.50 -5.80
CA LYS A 60 -16.31 -7.90 -7.13
C LYS A 60 -15.02 -7.13 -7.29
N LYS A 61 -14.58 -6.46 -6.22
CA LYS A 61 -13.41 -5.58 -6.23
C LYS A 61 -12.09 -6.35 -6.17
N TYR A 62 -12.03 -7.42 -5.37
CA TYR A 62 -10.78 -8.12 -5.06
C TYR A 62 -10.69 -9.54 -5.64
N GLY A 63 -11.78 -10.03 -6.25
CA GLY A 63 -11.90 -11.42 -6.69
C GLY A 63 -12.31 -12.35 -5.53
N LYS A 64 -13.14 -13.34 -5.86
CA LYS A 64 -13.70 -14.28 -4.88
C LYS A 64 -12.64 -15.07 -4.13
N ASP A 65 -11.54 -15.39 -4.79
CA ASP A 65 -10.50 -16.27 -4.31
C ASP A 65 -9.27 -15.52 -3.77
N SER A 66 -9.35 -14.18 -3.72
CA SER A 66 -8.25 -13.36 -3.18
C SER A 66 -8.06 -13.58 -1.68
N ASN A 67 -6.82 -13.44 -1.21
CA ASN A 67 -6.51 -13.54 0.22
C ASN A 67 -7.29 -12.52 1.06
N VAL A 68 -7.60 -11.34 0.50
CA VAL A 68 -8.44 -10.33 1.17
C VAL A 68 -9.85 -10.86 1.44
N VAL A 69 -10.47 -11.50 0.43
CA VAL A 69 -11.83 -12.09 0.60
C VAL A 69 -11.80 -13.31 1.50
N ARG A 70 -10.77 -14.17 1.37
CA ARG A 70 -10.59 -15.33 2.26
C ARG A 70 -10.52 -14.89 3.73
N VAL A 71 -9.67 -13.94 4.03
CA VAL A 71 -9.45 -13.46 5.40
C VAL A 71 -10.65 -12.67 5.92
N ARG A 72 -11.11 -11.64 5.19
CA ARG A 72 -12.12 -10.69 5.70
C ARG A 72 -13.56 -11.12 5.55
N VAL A 73 -13.85 -11.99 4.58
CA VAL A 73 -15.23 -12.47 4.32
C VAL A 73 -15.40 -13.89 4.82
N TYR A 74 -14.53 -14.82 4.42
CA TYR A 74 -14.70 -16.22 4.76
C TYR A 74 -14.14 -16.60 6.14
N GLY A 75 -13.28 -15.75 6.71
CA GLY A 75 -12.59 -16.04 7.97
C GLY A 75 -11.57 -17.19 7.83
N GLU A 76 -11.07 -17.40 6.61
CA GLU A 76 -10.10 -18.43 6.28
C GLU A 76 -8.68 -17.85 6.22
N PHE A 77 -7.70 -18.69 6.54
CA PHE A 77 -6.29 -18.32 6.35
C PHE A 77 -5.97 -18.10 4.87
N PRO A 78 -5.05 -17.16 4.55
CA PRO A 78 -4.62 -16.97 3.18
C PRO A 78 -4.00 -18.26 2.65
N THR A 79 -4.17 -18.51 1.36
CA THR A 79 -3.35 -19.51 0.67
C THR A 79 -1.92 -18.99 0.60
N GLN A 80 -0.93 -19.83 0.78
CA GLN A 80 0.44 -19.49 0.43
C GLN A 80 0.51 -19.28 -1.08
N GLU A 81 0.28 -18.04 -1.49
CA GLU A 81 0.72 -17.59 -2.80
C GLU A 81 2.13 -17.06 -2.60
N ASP A 82 3.12 -17.88 -2.95
CA ASP A 82 4.54 -17.53 -2.89
C ASP A 82 4.91 -16.38 -3.84
N ASP A 83 3.93 -15.84 -4.59
CA ASP A 83 4.12 -14.86 -5.64
C ASP A 83 3.52 -13.47 -5.36
N VAL A 84 2.92 -13.24 -4.19
CA VAL A 84 2.44 -11.91 -3.78
C VAL A 84 3.62 -11.05 -3.32
N PHE A 85 3.74 -9.84 -3.88
CA PHE A 85 4.89 -8.99 -3.63
C PHE A 85 4.95 -8.44 -2.20
N ILE A 86 3.82 -7.92 -1.68
CA ILE A 86 3.69 -7.47 -0.29
C ILE A 86 2.63 -8.32 0.42
N PRO A 87 3.00 -9.24 1.32
CA PRO A 87 2.05 -10.08 2.02
C PRO A 87 1.04 -9.28 2.86
N LEU A 88 -0.23 -9.66 2.83
CA LEU A 88 -1.29 -9.02 3.63
C LEU A 88 -0.92 -8.95 5.13
N SER A 89 -0.26 -9.99 5.63
CA SER A 89 0.10 -10.08 7.06
C SER A 89 1.04 -8.99 7.54
N ILE A 90 1.94 -8.48 6.69
CA ILE A 90 2.84 -7.37 7.07
C ILE A 90 2.16 -6.03 6.94
N ILE A 91 1.29 -5.84 5.92
CA ILE A 91 0.53 -4.61 5.73
C ILE A 91 -0.40 -4.37 6.92
N GLU A 92 -1.15 -5.39 7.36
CA GLU A 92 -2.09 -5.26 8.48
C GLU A 92 -1.42 -4.91 9.82
N GLN A 93 -0.15 -5.25 9.98
CA GLN A 93 0.62 -4.82 11.16
C GLN A 93 0.87 -3.33 11.19
N CYS A 94 0.92 -2.66 10.03
CA CYS A 94 1.20 -1.23 9.89
C CYS A 94 -0.07 -0.41 9.53
N SER A 95 -1.21 -1.07 9.25
CA SER A 95 -2.48 -0.43 8.88
C SER A 95 -3.58 -0.57 9.92
N SER A 96 -3.31 -1.24 11.05
CA SER A 96 -4.31 -1.40 12.10
C SER A 96 -4.51 -0.09 12.86
N LYS A 97 -5.76 0.18 13.29
CA LYS A 97 -6.06 1.34 14.16
C LYS A 97 -5.32 1.34 15.50
N LEU A 98 -4.72 0.21 15.86
CA LEU A 98 -3.93 0.05 17.07
C LEU A 98 -2.43 0.28 16.85
N TYR A 99 -2.01 0.44 15.58
CA TYR A 99 -0.63 0.72 15.26
C TYR A 99 -0.43 2.24 15.17
N GLU A 100 0.51 2.74 15.95
CA GLU A 100 1.01 4.11 15.86
C GLU A 100 2.51 4.04 15.58
N LEU A 101 2.95 4.82 14.60
CA LEU A 101 4.37 4.93 14.29
C LEU A 101 5.09 5.58 15.48
N PRO A 102 6.08 4.90 16.08
CA PRO A 102 6.86 5.47 17.18
C PRO A 102 7.56 6.77 16.77
N ASP A 103 7.67 7.73 17.69
CA ASP A 103 8.27 9.04 17.41
C ASP A 103 9.74 8.95 16.96
N ASN A 104 10.49 7.95 17.42
CA ASN A 104 11.87 7.69 17.02
C ASN A 104 12.01 7.07 15.61
N ASN A 105 10.92 6.59 15.02
CA ASN A 105 10.88 6.02 13.68
C ASN A 105 10.36 7.02 12.62
N LYS A 106 10.17 8.30 12.99
CA LYS A 106 9.73 9.31 12.03
C LYS A 106 10.76 9.54 10.94
N LEU A 107 10.33 9.33 9.70
CA LEU A 107 11.16 9.63 8.53
C LEU A 107 11.39 11.14 8.39
N PRO A 108 12.59 11.58 7.95
CA PRO A 108 12.97 13.00 7.95
C PRO A 108 12.36 13.81 6.79
N TYR A 109 11.35 13.29 6.08
CA TYR A 109 10.81 13.89 4.87
C TYR A 109 9.29 13.87 4.82
N ILE A 110 8.75 14.73 3.96
CA ILE A 110 7.35 14.73 3.54
C ILE A 110 7.30 14.62 2.02
N ILE A 111 6.59 13.63 1.52
CA ILE A 111 6.44 13.36 0.09
C ILE A 111 4.96 13.29 -0.27
N LEU A 112 4.60 13.82 -1.42
CA LEU A 112 3.32 13.60 -2.09
C LEU A 112 3.58 12.69 -3.29
N GLY A 113 3.04 11.48 -3.29
CA GLY A 113 3.05 10.56 -4.43
C GLY A 113 1.79 10.77 -5.26
N VAL A 114 1.94 11.01 -6.56
CA VAL A 114 0.85 11.35 -7.48
C VAL A 114 0.84 10.36 -8.64
N ASP A 115 -0.14 9.44 -8.63
CA ASP A 115 -0.47 8.60 -9.80
C ASP A 115 -1.61 9.24 -10.57
N ILE A 116 -1.40 9.52 -11.87
CA ILE A 116 -2.29 10.35 -12.68
C ILE A 116 -3.04 9.51 -13.69
N ALA A 117 -4.38 9.54 -13.59
CA ALA A 117 -5.27 9.04 -14.62
C ALA A 117 -6.11 10.19 -15.22
N ARG A 118 -6.28 10.22 -16.54
CA ARG A 118 -7.07 11.26 -17.22
C ARG A 118 -8.44 10.76 -17.64
N PHE A 119 -8.51 9.59 -18.27
CA PHE A 119 -9.73 9.01 -18.83
C PHE A 119 -9.77 7.51 -18.55
N GLY A 120 -10.98 6.97 -18.48
CA GLY A 120 -11.23 5.54 -18.27
C GLY A 120 -11.62 5.19 -16.84
N ASN A 121 -11.30 3.98 -16.42
CA ASN A 121 -11.66 3.45 -15.11
C ASN A 121 -10.57 3.65 -14.04
N ASP A 122 -9.40 4.12 -14.44
CA ASP A 122 -8.27 4.37 -13.53
C ASP A 122 -8.49 5.71 -12.79
N GLU A 123 -7.94 5.84 -11.59
CA GLU A 123 -8.19 6.94 -10.67
C GLU A 123 -6.90 7.76 -10.46
N THR A 124 -6.99 9.09 -10.53
CA THR A 124 -5.91 9.95 -10.05
C THR A 124 -5.88 9.89 -8.53
N ILE A 125 -4.77 9.43 -7.98
CA ILE A 125 -4.56 9.28 -6.53
C ILE A 125 -3.41 10.18 -6.10
N ILE A 126 -3.63 10.91 -5.01
CA ILE A 126 -2.57 11.65 -4.32
C ILE A 126 -2.43 11.09 -2.92
N TYR A 127 -1.31 10.45 -2.68
CA TYR A 127 -0.88 10.01 -1.36
C TYR A 127 0.04 11.05 -0.71
N ARG A 128 0.02 11.12 0.61
CA ARG A 128 1.00 11.87 1.39
C ARG A 128 1.68 10.93 2.38
N ASN A 129 2.98 10.82 2.27
CA ASN A 129 3.83 10.30 3.32
C ASN A 129 4.35 11.49 4.14
N ALA A 130 3.82 11.66 5.33
CA ALA A 130 4.27 12.69 6.25
C ALA A 130 5.07 12.03 7.38
N GLN A 131 6.38 12.00 7.23
CA GLN A 131 7.29 11.46 8.23
C GLN A 131 6.98 9.98 8.59
N GLY A 132 6.65 9.16 7.59
CA GLY A 132 6.30 7.76 7.75
C GLY A 132 4.79 7.49 7.88
N ARG A 133 3.94 8.52 7.91
CA ARG A 133 2.48 8.34 7.93
C ARG A 133 1.89 8.49 6.53
N LEU A 134 1.47 7.37 5.96
CA LEU A 134 0.80 7.32 4.66
C LEU A 134 -0.68 7.64 4.78
N LYS A 135 -1.13 8.63 4.01
CA LYS A 135 -2.52 9.04 3.97
C LYS A 135 -2.98 9.43 2.57
N ILE A 136 -4.19 8.98 2.19
CA ILE A 136 -4.84 9.45 0.96
C ILE A 136 -5.28 10.90 1.14
N MET A 137 -4.86 11.76 0.25
CA MET A 137 -5.19 13.19 0.26
C MET A 137 -6.22 13.55 -0.79
N ALA A 138 -6.24 12.83 -1.92
CA ALA A 138 -7.25 12.98 -2.96
C ALA A 138 -7.38 11.69 -3.77
N GLU A 139 -8.62 11.45 -4.22
CA GLU A 139 -9.02 10.43 -5.17
C GLU A 139 -9.97 11.06 -6.18
N ARG A 140 -9.65 10.99 -7.46
CA ARG A 140 -10.40 11.64 -8.55
C ARG A 140 -10.55 10.73 -9.75
N LYS A 141 -11.69 10.83 -10.42
CA LYS A 141 -11.97 10.18 -11.71
C LYS A 141 -12.24 11.21 -12.79
N GLY A 142 -11.68 10.98 -13.97
CA GLY A 142 -11.98 11.80 -15.15
C GLY A 142 -11.61 13.27 -14.99
N GLN A 143 -10.63 13.59 -14.15
CA GLN A 143 -10.20 14.97 -13.90
C GLN A 143 -9.20 15.43 -14.96
N ASP A 144 -9.25 16.73 -15.33
CA ASP A 144 -8.25 17.31 -16.19
C ASP A 144 -6.92 17.58 -15.44
N LEU A 145 -5.85 17.73 -16.22
CA LEU A 145 -4.49 17.89 -15.68
C LEU A 145 -4.31 19.19 -14.89
N MET A 146 -5.02 20.25 -15.24
CA MET A 146 -4.93 21.54 -14.55
C MET A 146 -5.59 21.48 -13.18
N ALA A 147 -6.74 20.80 -13.10
CA ALA A 147 -7.42 20.54 -11.83
C ALA A 147 -6.58 19.63 -10.93
N THR A 148 -5.90 18.62 -11.50
CA THR A 148 -4.96 17.77 -10.77
C THR A 148 -3.80 18.60 -10.20
N ALA A 149 -3.18 19.47 -11.00
CA ALA A 149 -2.14 20.39 -10.51
C ALA A 149 -2.67 21.30 -9.38
N GLY A 150 -3.91 21.78 -9.51
CA GLY A 150 -4.59 22.56 -8.47
C GLY A 150 -4.76 21.79 -7.16
N ASP A 151 -5.17 20.52 -7.23
CA ASP A 151 -5.30 19.65 -6.06
C ASP A 151 -3.93 19.42 -5.38
N VAL A 152 -2.87 19.17 -6.14
CA VAL A 152 -1.50 19.03 -5.59
C VAL A 152 -1.07 20.30 -4.84
N ILE A 153 -1.28 21.49 -5.43
CA ILE A 153 -0.93 22.76 -4.76
C ILE A 153 -1.75 22.98 -3.49
N ARG A 154 -3.05 22.66 -3.53
CA ARG A 154 -3.93 22.76 -2.35
C ARG A 154 -3.45 21.84 -1.23
N ILE A 155 -3.10 20.60 -1.56
CA ILE A 155 -2.58 19.59 -0.61
C ILE A 155 -1.22 20.03 -0.07
N TYR A 156 -0.32 20.54 -0.92
CA TYR A 156 0.96 21.10 -0.50
C TYR A 156 0.78 22.22 0.54
N LYS A 157 -0.09 23.19 0.28
CA LYS A 157 -0.38 24.31 1.21
C LYS A 157 -0.99 23.79 2.52
N LYS A 158 -1.92 22.85 2.43
CA LYS A 158 -2.52 22.19 3.61
C LYS A 158 -1.44 21.47 4.44
N THR A 159 -0.53 20.76 3.79
CA THR A 159 0.56 20.04 4.45
C THR A 159 1.51 21.00 5.21
N ILE A 160 1.85 22.16 4.64
CA ILE A 160 2.64 23.18 5.35
C ILE A 160 1.95 23.63 6.64
N ASN A 161 0.63 23.83 6.59
CA ASN A 161 -0.15 24.28 7.75
C ASN A 161 -0.31 23.19 8.81
N GLU A 162 -0.42 21.91 8.40
CA GLU A 162 -0.52 20.78 9.32
C GLU A 162 0.82 20.43 10.00
N PHE A 163 1.95 20.74 9.34
CA PHE A 163 3.30 20.46 9.84
C PHE A 163 4.13 21.75 9.96
N PRO A 164 3.74 22.69 10.84
CA PRO A 164 4.40 23.99 10.92
C PRO A 164 5.86 23.92 11.38
N GLU A 165 6.22 22.86 12.14
CA GLU A 165 7.60 22.67 12.61
C GLU A 165 8.52 22.04 11.53
N TYR A 166 7.97 21.38 10.54
CA TYR A 166 8.77 20.83 9.45
C TYR A 166 9.28 21.94 8.55
N ARG A 167 10.59 22.09 8.41
CA ARG A 167 11.25 23.15 7.62
C ARG A 167 11.85 22.66 6.30
N GLY A 168 11.83 21.34 6.07
CA GLY A 168 12.37 20.73 4.86
C GLY A 168 11.53 21.02 3.59
N LYS A 169 12.01 20.53 2.47
CA LYS A 169 11.24 20.52 1.22
C LYS A 169 10.14 19.49 1.30
N ILE A 170 9.00 19.80 0.68
CA ILE A 170 7.93 18.85 0.39
C ILE A 170 8.14 18.39 -1.05
N TYR A 171 8.47 17.13 -1.21
CA TYR A 171 8.66 16.51 -2.51
C TYR A 171 7.33 16.12 -3.10
N VAL A 172 7.15 16.32 -4.39
CA VAL A 172 5.98 15.88 -5.16
C VAL A 172 6.50 14.97 -6.25
N ASN A 173 6.45 13.68 -5.98
CA ASN A 173 6.82 12.63 -6.91
C ASN A 173 5.61 12.34 -7.81
N ILE A 174 5.78 12.49 -9.11
CA ILE A 174 4.69 12.39 -10.09
C ILE A 174 5.04 11.29 -11.07
N ASP A 175 4.14 10.35 -11.28
CA ASP A 175 4.27 9.45 -12.42
C ASP A 175 4.15 10.27 -13.72
N ASP A 176 5.30 10.51 -14.33
CA ASP A 176 5.45 11.30 -15.55
C ASP A 176 5.27 10.45 -16.82
N THR A 177 4.91 9.19 -16.68
CA THR A 177 4.66 8.27 -17.79
C THR A 177 3.43 8.73 -18.58
N GLY A 178 3.66 9.26 -19.76
CA GLY A 178 2.61 9.72 -20.68
C GLY A 178 1.97 11.06 -20.29
N LEU A 179 0.91 11.07 -19.49
CA LEU A 179 0.11 12.28 -19.20
C LEU A 179 0.67 13.13 -18.06
N GLY A 180 1.52 12.58 -17.23
CA GLY A 180 2.08 13.27 -16.06
C GLY A 180 2.89 14.51 -16.37
N GLY A 181 3.54 14.56 -17.53
CA GLY A 181 4.33 15.71 -17.98
C GLY A 181 3.58 17.05 -17.96
N GLY A 182 2.30 17.04 -18.33
CA GLY A 182 1.49 18.27 -18.28
C GLY A 182 1.24 18.77 -16.85
N VAL A 183 1.10 17.89 -15.87
CA VAL A 183 0.97 18.26 -14.45
C VAL A 183 2.32 18.73 -13.91
N THR A 184 3.39 18.02 -14.24
CA THR A 184 4.77 18.38 -13.88
C THR A 184 5.13 19.80 -14.34
N ASP A 185 4.86 20.12 -15.60
CA ASP A 185 5.16 21.45 -16.16
C ASP A 185 4.34 22.54 -15.49
N ARG A 186 3.03 22.30 -15.31
CA ARG A 186 2.16 23.27 -14.63
C ARG A 186 2.60 23.52 -13.18
N LEU A 187 3.00 22.49 -12.46
CA LEU A 187 3.52 22.63 -11.08
C LEU A 187 4.83 23.42 -11.02
N LYS A 188 5.73 23.23 -12.00
CA LYS A 188 6.96 24.02 -12.11
C LYS A 188 6.65 25.51 -12.40
N GLU A 189 5.66 25.82 -13.25
CA GLU A 189 5.18 27.18 -13.49
C GLU A 189 4.62 27.81 -12.22
N VAL A 190 3.63 27.16 -11.59
CA VAL A 190 2.99 27.65 -10.36
C VAL A 190 4.00 27.84 -9.24
N LYS A 191 4.99 26.95 -9.11
CA LYS A 191 6.09 27.09 -8.17
C LYS A 191 6.83 28.41 -8.35
N LYS A 192 7.12 28.81 -9.60
CA LYS A 192 7.79 30.08 -9.92
C LYS A 192 6.85 31.27 -9.67
N GLU A 193 5.62 31.21 -10.19
CA GLU A 193 4.62 32.28 -10.08
C GLU A 193 4.31 32.63 -8.62
N GLN A 194 4.16 31.61 -7.76
CA GLN A 194 3.78 31.77 -6.34
C GLN A 194 4.95 31.71 -5.38
N GLN A 195 6.19 31.63 -5.87
CA GLN A 195 7.43 31.55 -5.07
C GLN A 195 7.40 30.43 -4.01
N LEU A 196 6.95 29.23 -4.40
CA LEU A 196 6.81 28.09 -3.49
C LEU A 196 8.17 27.38 -3.28
N TYR A 197 9.07 28.03 -2.52
CA TYR A 197 10.46 27.59 -2.36
C TYR A 197 10.63 26.19 -1.73
N ARG A 198 9.67 25.77 -0.92
CA ARG A 198 9.69 24.44 -0.28
C ARG A 198 9.08 23.33 -1.15
N LEU A 199 8.46 23.67 -2.28
CA LEU A 199 7.93 22.70 -3.23
C LEU A 199 9.07 22.13 -4.08
N ALA A 200 9.26 20.83 -4.08
CA ALA A 200 10.18 20.12 -4.94
C ALA A 200 9.37 19.20 -5.88
N VAL A 201 9.26 19.56 -7.15
CA VAL A 201 8.57 18.73 -8.16
C VAL A 201 9.57 17.76 -8.75
N VAL A 202 9.28 16.46 -8.64
CA VAL A 202 10.14 15.35 -9.07
C VAL A 202 9.35 14.49 -10.06
N PRO A 203 9.58 14.64 -11.36
CA PRO A 203 9.00 13.74 -12.35
C PRO A 203 9.67 12.36 -12.23
N ILE A 204 8.88 11.31 -12.23
CA ILE A 204 9.34 9.92 -12.17
C ILE A 204 8.72 9.19 -13.35
N ASN A 205 9.54 8.75 -14.28
CA ASN A 205 9.08 7.88 -15.36
C ASN A 205 9.17 6.43 -14.87
N ALA A 206 8.06 5.93 -14.34
CA ALA A 206 7.98 4.59 -13.77
C ALA A 206 8.32 3.46 -14.77
N ALA A 207 8.23 3.73 -16.08
CA ALA A 207 8.58 2.79 -17.13
C ALA A 207 10.09 2.71 -17.42
N GLU A 208 10.88 3.62 -16.86
CA GLU A 208 12.33 3.66 -17.08
C GLU A 208 13.07 2.57 -16.28
N LYS A 209 14.31 2.34 -16.72
CA LYS A 209 15.24 1.51 -15.96
C LYS A 209 15.73 2.27 -14.73
N ILE A 210 16.14 1.52 -13.73
CA ILE A 210 16.75 2.09 -12.53
C ILE A 210 18.04 2.81 -12.93
N GLU A 211 18.18 4.07 -12.53
CA GLU A 211 19.40 4.85 -12.72
C GLU A 211 20.56 4.24 -11.94
N THR A 212 21.72 4.13 -12.58
CA THR A 212 22.91 3.48 -12.00
C THR A 212 24.05 4.45 -11.67
N ASP A 213 23.74 5.74 -11.58
CA ASP A 213 24.74 6.78 -11.30
C ASP A 213 25.16 6.79 -9.81
N THR A 214 24.34 6.22 -8.95
CA THR A 214 24.62 6.08 -7.51
C THR A 214 24.93 4.63 -7.16
N LYS A 215 25.58 4.41 -5.99
CA LYS A 215 25.82 3.07 -5.45
C LYS A 215 24.51 2.35 -5.18
N ALA A 216 23.54 3.02 -4.55
CA ALA A 216 22.22 2.44 -4.26
C ALA A 216 21.46 2.07 -5.54
N GLY A 217 21.52 2.91 -6.58
CA GLY A 217 20.91 2.60 -7.87
C GLY A 217 21.56 1.40 -8.56
N LYS A 218 22.88 1.24 -8.48
CA LYS A 218 23.59 0.05 -8.98
C LYS A 218 23.13 -1.22 -8.27
N GLU A 219 23.11 -1.18 -6.94
CA GLU A 219 22.64 -2.29 -6.11
C GLU A 219 21.17 -2.64 -6.44
N ALA A 220 20.28 -1.65 -6.49
CA ALA A 220 18.88 -1.86 -6.85
C ALA A 220 18.72 -2.48 -8.25
N ALA A 221 19.50 -2.00 -9.24
CA ALA A 221 19.49 -2.51 -10.60
C ALA A 221 20.01 -3.96 -10.73
N GLU A 222 20.73 -4.48 -9.76
CA GLU A 222 21.12 -5.90 -9.71
C GLU A 222 19.92 -6.80 -9.35
N TYR A 223 19.03 -6.34 -8.50
CA TYR A 223 17.92 -7.13 -7.95
C TYR A 223 16.58 -6.91 -8.66
N TYR A 224 16.30 -5.69 -9.13
CA TYR A 224 15.00 -5.31 -9.67
C TYR A 224 15.07 -5.02 -11.18
N ASN A 225 14.02 -5.41 -11.90
CA ASN A 225 13.99 -5.32 -13.36
C ASN A 225 13.73 -3.90 -13.87
N ASP A 226 12.96 -3.11 -13.14
CA ASP A 226 12.50 -1.77 -13.50
C ASP A 226 12.30 -0.89 -12.27
N LEU A 227 12.10 0.41 -12.51
CA LEU A 227 11.94 1.41 -11.46
C LEU A 227 10.66 1.21 -10.66
N THR A 228 9.56 0.78 -11.30
CA THR A 228 8.30 0.49 -10.60
C THR A 228 8.49 -0.60 -9.57
N THR A 229 9.15 -1.70 -9.96
CA THR A 229 9.46 -2.80 -9.04
C THR A 229 10.32 -2.33 -7.86
N HIS A 230 11.31 -1.48 -8.12
CA HIS A 230 12.17 -0.93 -7.07
C HIS A 230 11.40 -0.02 -6.10
N MET A 231 10.54 0.88 -6.60
CA MET A 231 9.70 1.73 -5.73
C MET A 231 8.79 0.91 -4.81
N TRP A 232 8.15 -0.13 -5.36
CA TRP A 232 7.35 -1.05 -4.56
C TRP A 232 8.18 -1.85 -3.56
N ALA A 233 9.43 -2.19 -3.90
CA ALA A 233 10.35 -2.85 -2.97
C ALA A 233 10.74 -1.92 -1.81
N CYS A 234 11.01 -0.65 -2.06
CA CYS A 234 11.26 0.33 -1.01
C CYS A 234 10.05 0.46 -0.06
N LEU A 235 8.82 0.56 -0.61
CA LEU A 235 7.61 0.60 0.20
C LEU A 235 7.46 -0.69 1.03
N LYS A 236 7.70 -1.86 0.44
CA LYS A 236 7.68 -3.15 1.14
C LYS A 236 8.66 -3.17 2.30
N GLU A 237 9.89 -2.71 2.11
CA GLU A 237 10.94 -2.66 3.13
C GLU A 237 10.53 -1.77 4.31
N LEU A 238 9.98 -0.58 4.04
CA LEU A 238 9.45 0.31 5.08
C LEU A 238 8.32 -0.35 5.89
N ILE A 239 7.43 -1.11 5.24
CA ILE A 239 6.37 -1.86 5.90
C ILE A 239 6.95 -3.00 6.75
N GLU A 240 7.89 -3.79 6.21
CA GLU A 240 8.54 -4.90 6.91
C GLU A 240 9.27 -4.44 8.18
N HIS A 241 9.97 -3.31 8.10
CA HIS A 241 10.69 -2.73 9.24
C HIS A 241 9.80 -1.89 10.17
N LYS A 242 8.50 -1.74 9.84
CA LYS A 242 7.55 -0.93 10.62
C LYS A 242 7.97 0.56 10.73
N GLU A 243 8.58 1.06 9.69
CA GLU A 243 8.99 2.47 9.56
C GLU A 243 7.89 3.34 8.95
N ILE A 244 6.76 2.74 8.59
CA ILE A 244 5.63 3.40 7.96
C ILE A 244 4.31 2.96 8.59
N GLU A 245 3.40 3.91 8.77
CA GLU A 245 2.01 3.71 9.17
C GLU A 245 1.14 3.87 7.92
N VAL A 246 0.45 2.81 7.54
CA VAL A 246 -0.46 2.79 6.39
C VAL A 246 -1.87 3.11 6.88
N GLU A 247 -2.57 4.05 6.25
CA GLU A 247 -3.96 4.35 6.59
C GLU A 247 -4.83 3.07 6.54
N ASP A 248 -5.70 2.87 7.57
CA ASP A 248 -6.64 1.74 7.62
C ASP A 248 -7.76 1.93 6.58
N ASP A 249 -7.35 1.84 5.30
CA ASP A 249 -8.20 1.90 4.13
C ASP A 249 -8.21 0.55 3.43
N ALA A 250 -9.39 -0.06 3.36
CA ALA A 250 -9.57 -1.41 2.81
C ALA A 250 -9.07 -1.54 1.35
N ASP A 251 -9.20 -0.47 0.58
CA ASP A 251 -8.83 -0.45 -0.83
C ASP A 251 -7.31 -0.40 -1.01
N THR A 252 -6.64 0.42 -0.20
CA THR A 252 -5.18 0.49 -0.16
C THR A 252 -4.57 -0.84 0.24
N VAL A 253 -5.04 -1.39 1.37
CA VAL A 253 -4.57 -2.70 1.86
C VAL A 253 -4.72 -3.78 0.81
N ALA A 254 -5.85 -3.80 0.10
CA ALA A 254 -6.09 -4.81 -0.91
C ALA A 254 -5.23 -4.60 -2.17
N GLN A 255 -5.04 -3.37 -2.65
CA GLN A 255 -4.17 -3.13 -3.81
C GLN A 255 -2.72 -3.48 -3.50
N LEU A 256 -2.23 -3.14 -2.31
CA LEU A 256 -0.88 -3.50 -1.88
C LEU A 256 -0.69 -5.01 -1.74
N SER A 257 -1.72 -5.75 -1.26
CA SER A 257 -1.62 -7.19 -0.95
C SER A 257 -1.99 -8.12 -2.10
N THR A 258 -2.37 -7.62 -3.27
CA THR A 258 -2.82 -8.46 -4.39
C THR A 258 -1.88 -8.47 -5.59
N ARG A 259 -0.93 -7.53 -5.64
CA ARG A 259 0.05 -7.45 -6.73
C ARG A 259 1.07 -8.56 -6.61
N LYS A 260 1.24 -9.32 -7.69
CA LYS A 260 2.18 -10.44 -7.75
C LYS A 260 3.56 -10.01 -8.22
N TYR A 261 4.52 -10.92 -8.13
CA TYR A 261 5.83 -10.76 -8.72
C TYR A 261 6.30 -12.06 -9.35
N ARG A 262 7.30 -11.95 -10.18
CA ARG A 262 8.01 -13.10 -10.79
C ARG A 262 9.51 -12.85 -10.82
N ILE A 263 10.26 -13.91 -11.02
CA ILE A 263 11.65 -13.78 -11.38
C ILE A 263 11.72 -13.75 -12.91
N ALA A 264 12.17 -12.63 -13.47
CA ALA A 264 12.35 -12.46 -14.90
C ALA A 264 13.46 -13.35 -15.45
N SER A 265 13.55 -13.50 -16.78
CA SER A 265 14.54 -14.36 -17.45
C SER A 265 16.00 -13.96 -17.17
N ASN A 266 16.23 -12.70 -16.78
CA ASN A 266 17.53 -12.18 -16.38
C ASN A 266 17.84 -12.41 -14.88
N GLY A 267 16.99 -13.14 -14.16
CA GLY A 267 17.13 -13.44 -12.73
C GLY A 267 16.67 -12.33 -11.79
N LYS A 268 16.17 -11.21 -12.30
CA LYS A 268 15.72 -10.07 -11.48
C LYS A 268 14.25 -10.19 -11.10
N ILE A 269 13.89 -9.56 -10.00
CA ILE A 269 12.51 -9.44 -9.54
C ILE A 269 11.77 -8.43 -10.44
N GLU A 270 10.55 -8.78 -10.83
CA GLU A 270 9.64 -7.95 -11.61
C GLU A 270 8.24 -8.08 -11.05
N ILE A 271 7.61 -6.96 -10.69
CA ILE A 271 6.21 -6.99 -10.25
C ILE A 271 5.25 -7.10 -11.42
N GLU A 272 4.07 -7.63 -11.14
CA GLU A 272 3.00 -7.79 -12.10
C GLU A 272 2.57 -6.45 -12.70
N GLY A 273 2.46 -6.39 -14.03
CA GLY A 273 2.01 -5.19 -14.74
C GLY A 273 0.51 -4.92 -14.58
N LYS A 274 0.09 -3.66 -14.73
CA LYS A 274 -1.33 -3.25 -14.64
C LYS A 274 -2.23 -4.07 -15.58
N ASP A 275 -1.77 -4.40 -16.77
CA ASP A 275 -2.54 -5.21 -17.75
C ASP A 275 -2.67 -6.68 -17.33
N GLU A 276 -1.69 -7.23 -16.65
CA GLU A 276 -1.75 -8.59 -16.12
C GLU A 276 -2.75 -8.65 -14.95
N MET A 277 -2.76 -7.65 -14.07
CA MET A 277 -3.77 -7.50 -13.02
C MET A 277 -5.18 -7.39 -13.59
N LYS A 278 -5.38 -6.57 -14.64
CA LYS A 278 -6.67 -6.45 -15.34
C LYS A 278 -7.14 -7.78 -15.94
N LYS A 279 -6.25 -8.59 -16.50
CA LYS A 279 -6.57 -9.95 -17.00
C LYS A 279 -7.02 -10.90 -15.89
N ARG A 280 -6.56 -10.71 -14.65
CA ARG A 280 -7.05 -11.44 -13.46
C ARG A 280 -8.38 -10.88 -12.90
N GLY A 281 -8.98 -9.88 -13.56
CA GLY A 281 -10.20 -9.23 -13.11
C GLY A 281 -10.02 -8.21 -11.99
N LEU A 282 -8.77 -7.78 -11.73
CA LEU A 282 -8.46 -6.77 -10.74
C LEU A 282 -8.46 -5.37 -11.37
N LYS A 283 -8.68 -4.36 -10.55
CA LYS A 283 -8.48 -2.96 -10.96
C LYS A 283 -6.99 -2.63 -11.00
N SER A 284 -6.66 -1.53 -11.68
CA SER A 284 -5.35 -0.89 -11.59
C SER A 284 -4.99 -0.61 -10.13
N PRO A 285 -3.71 -0.81 -9.73
CA PRO A 285 -3.28 -0.58 -8.35
C PRO A 285 -2.91 0.90 -8.11
N ASP A 286 -3.77 1.83 -8.55
CA ASP A 286 -3.49 3.27 -8.56
C ASP A 286 -3.15 3.82 -7.16
N ARG A 287 -3.79 3.29 -6.10
CA ARG A 287 -3.44 3.63 -4.71
C ARG A 287 -2.09 3.05 -4.30
N GLY A 288 -1.81 1.81 -4.71
CA GLY A 288 -0.52 1.16 -4.47
C GLY A 288 0.63 1.89 -5.17
N ASP A 289 0.43 2.31 -6.42
CA ASP A 289 1.42 3.05 -7.19
C ASP A 289 1.67 4.45 -6.59
N ALA A 290 0.60 5.18 -6.20
CA ALA A 290 0.73 6.47 -5.53
C ALA A 290 1.40 6.35 -4.14
N ALA A 291 1.13 5.26 -3.40
CA ALA A 291 1.81 4.97 -2.14
C ALA A 291 3.30 4.67 -2.36
N ALA A 292 3.65 3.91 -3.39
CA ALA A 292 5.05 3.61 -3.73
C ALA A 292 5.83 4.83 -4.23
N LEU A 293 5.14 5.83 -4.80
CA LEU A 293 5.71 7.13 -5.17
C LEU A 293 5.94 8.04 -3.95
N SER A 294 5.29 7.79 -2.82
CA SER A 294 5.34 8.62 -1.62
C SER A 294 6.27 8.04 -0.56
#